data_a19681bff09fcf1f25d2486401c5f1b6
#
_entry.id   a19681bff09fcf1f25d2486401c5f1b6
#
_cell.length_a   1.000
_cell.length_b   1.000
_cell.length_c   1.000
_cell.angle_alpha   90.00
_cell.angle_beta   90.00
_cell.angle_gamma   90.00
#
_symmetry.space_group_name_H-M   'P 1'
#
loop_
_entity.id
_entity.type
_entity.pdbx_description
1 polymer ?
#
loop_
_entity_poly.entity_id
_entity_poly.type
_entity_poly.pdbx_seq_one_letter_code
_entity_poly.pdbx_strand_id
1 'polypeptide(L)'
;MQYGAYPPVKHPPTFVRYAKANTHSMFMGYLLWFFFGLLGGHRFYYGKHVSGVIWFLTLGLLGIGWIVDAFLIPLMDEESEGKFAPGSHDYNLSWLLLWFLGIFGVHRFYQGKFITGILYLLTGGLFLLGFAYDVLTLNEQLSENNEQNIQWHPVYAT
;
A
#
# COMPACT_ATOMS: atom_id res chain seq x y z
N MET A 1 2.28 37.53 17.87
CA MET A 1 2.01 36.15 18.28
C MET A 1 3.04 35.26 17.63
N GLN A 2 4.01 34.76 18.40
CA GLN A 2 5.04 33.84 17.91
C GLN A 2 4.42 32.46 17.81
N TYR A 3 4.21 31.97 16.60
CA TYR A 3 3.93 30.55 16.40
C TYR A 3 5.24 29.79 16.69
N GLY A 4 5.31 29.16 17.86
CA GLY A 4 6.41 28.31 18.24
C GLY A 4 6.56 27.21 17.20
N ALA A 5 7.74 27.12 16.59
CA ALA A 5 8.11 26.02 15.72
C ALA A 5 8.00 24.72 16.54
N TYR A 6 7.03 23.88 16.22
CA TYR A 6 6.97 22.51 16.78
C TYR A 6 8.23 21.78 16.33
N PRO A 7 8.95 21.14 17.25
CA PRO A 7 10.10 20.32 16.85
C PRO A 7 9.65 19.25 15.86
N PRO A 8 10.48 18.91 14.84
CA PRO A 8 10.14 17.84 13.92
C PRO A 8 9.90 16.57 14.74
N VAL A 9 8.68 16.03 14.64
CA VAL A 9 8.32 14.77 15.29
C VAL A 9 9.20 13.70 14.65
N LYS A 10 10.18 13.20 15.40
CA LYS A 10 10.89 11.96 15.05
C LYS A 10 9.82 10.91 14.80
N HIS A 11 9.98 10.16 13.70
CA HIS A 11 9.07 9.10 13.27
C HIS A 11 8.29 8.47 14.41
N PRO A 12 6.95 8.40 14.33
CA PRO A 12 6.18 7.79 15.39
C PRO A 12 6.72 6.37 15.61
N PRO A 13 6.79 5.90 16.85
CA PRO A 13 7.24 4.55 17.12
C PRO A 13 6.38 3.56 16.30
N THR A 14 6.98 2.51 15.80
CA THR A 14 6.46 1.47 14.88
C THR A 14 5.13 0.79 15.32
N PHE A 15 4.50 1.24 16.39
CA PHE A 15 3.26 0.71 16.97
C PHE A 15 2.17 1.77 17.20
N VAL A 16 2.22 2.92 16.54
CA VAL A 16 1.07 3.85 16.55
C VAL A 16 -0.06 3.18 15.79
N ARG A 17 -1.03 2.68 16.53
CA ARG A 17 -2.26 2.16 15.97
C ARG A 17 -3.18 3.34 15.69
N TYR A 18 -3.43 3.61 14.42
CA TYR A 18 -4.39 4.64 14.02
C TYR A 18 -5.78 4.24 14.52
N ALA A 19 -6.54 5.21 15.03
CA ALA A 19 -7.94 4.99 15.37
C ALA A 19 -8.65 4.43 14.13
N LYS A 20 -9.37 3.33 14.30
CA LYS A 20 -10.06 2.48 13.34
C LYS A 20 -10.42 3.17 12.00
N ALA A 21 -9.44 3.35 11.14
CA ALA A 21 -9.62 3.97 9.82
C ALA A 21 -9.55 2.88 8.75
N ASN A 22 -10.61 2.74 7.98
CA ASN A 22 -10.66 1.81 6.86
C ASN A 22 -9.79 2.34 5.71
N THR A 23 -8.51 2.05 5.74
CA THR A 23 -7.57 2.40 4.67
C THR A 23 -7.62 1.42 3.50
N HIS A 24 -8.04 0.20 3.77
CA HIS A 24 -8.20 -0.88 2.81
C HIS A 24 -9.68 -1.26 2.67
N SER A 25 -10.05 -1.94 1.60
CA SER A 25 -11.41 -2.41 1.39
C SER A 25 -11.47 -3.87 0.96
N MET A 26 -12.44 -4.58 1.49
CA MET A 26 -12.70 -5.97 1.13
C MET A 26 -12.95 -6.13 -0.38
N PHE A 27 -13.63 -5.17 -1.01
CA PHE A 27 -13.87 -5.19 -2.46
C PHE A 27 -12.56 -5.20 -3.25
N MET A 28 -11.62 -4.30 -2.91
CA MET A 28 -10.31 -4.26 -3.56
C MET A 28 -9.50 -5.53 -3.28
N GLY A 29 -9.58 -6.07 -2.07
CA GLY A 29 -8.98 -7.36 -1.72
C GLY A 29 -9.45 -8.49 -2.63
N TYR A 30 -10.75 -8.62 -2.88
CA TYR A 30 -11.31 -9.61 -3.79
C TYR A 30 -10.95 -9.34 -5.26
N LEU A 31 -10.90 -8.08 -5.67
CA LEU A 31 -10.49 -7.71 -7.03
C LEU A 31 -9.04 -8.13 -7.29
N LEU A 32 -8.13 -7.81 -6.38
CA LEU A 32 -6.73 -8.22 -6.48
C LEU A 32 -6.54 -9.73 -6.31
N TRP A 33 -7.38 -10.38 -5.50
CA TRP A 33 -7.39 -11.84 -5.39
C TRP A 33 -7.78 -12.50 -6.72
N PHE A 34 -8.80 -11.98 -7.40
CA PHE A 34 -9.27 -12.54 -8.66
C PHE A 34 -8.23 -12.42 -9.78
N PHE A 35 -7.65 -11.23 -9.98
CA PHE A 35 -6.71 -10.99 -11.08
C PHE A 35 -5.26 -11.39 -10.76
N PHE A 36 -4.81 -11.18 -9.54
CA PHE A 36 -3.41 -11.33 -9.11
C PHE A 36 -3.24 -12.22 -7.89
N GLY A 37 -4.24 -13.00 -7.54
CA GLY A 37 -4.25 -13.80 -6.32
C GLY A 37 -3.22 -14.91 -6.31
N LEU A 38 -2.93 -15.54 -7.45
CA LEU A 38 -1.86 -16.53 -7.60
C LEU A 38 -0.47 -15.92 -7.34
N LEU A 39 -0.29 -14.64 -7.67
CA LEU A 39 0.92 -13.88 -7.42
C LEU A 39 0.95 -13.22 -6.01
N GLY A 40 -0.07 -13.45 -5.20
CA GLY A 40 -0.17 -12.88 -3.86
C GLY A 40 -0.56 -11.41 -3.82
N GLY A 41 -1.14 -10.83 -4.89
CA GLY A 41 -1.48 -9.41 -4.98
C GLY A 41 -2.33 -8.90 -3.82
N HIS A 42 -3.36 -9.65 -3.44
CA HIS A 42 -4.21 -9.34 -2.28
C HIS A 42 -3.45 -9.40 -0.95
N ARG A 43 -2.43 -10.26 -0.81
CA ARG A 43 -1.63 -10.38 0.41
C ARG A 43 -0.69 -9.17 0.58
N PHE A 44 -0.06 -8.73 -0.50
CA PHE A 44 0.73 -7.50 -0.49
C PHE A 44 -0.13 -6.28 -0.17
N TYR A 45 -1.35 -6.21 -0.74
CA TYR A 45 -2.31 -5.17 -0.47
C TYR A 45 -2.64 -5.04 1.02
N TYR A 46 -2.86 -6.14 1.73
CA TYR A 46 -3.10 -6.16 3.18
C TYR A 46 -1.81 -6.09 4.03
N GLY A 47 -0.65 -5.79 3.43
CA GLY A 47 0.62 -5.66 4.13
C GLY A 47 1.21 -6.98 4.64
N LYS A 48 0.80 -8.12 4.05
CA LYS A 48 1.32 -9.45 4.41
C LYS A 48 2.50 -9.84 3.49
N HIS A 49 3.61 -9.08 3.55
CA HIS A 49 4.74 -9.20 2.63
C HIS A 49 5.36 -10.60 2.60
N VAL A 50 5.64 -11.19 3.77
CA VAL A 50 6.28 -12.52 3.85
C VAL A 50 5.43 -13.59 3.16
N SER A 51 4.15 -13.65 3.49
CA SER A 51 3.24 -14.60 2.85
C SER A 51 2.95 -14.25 1.39
N GLY A 52 2.94 -12.97 1.03
CA GLY A 52 2.83 -12.52 -0.35
C GLY A 52 3.99 -13.02 -1.22
N VAL A 53 5.23 -12.93 -0.72
CA VAL A 53 6.41 -13.48 -1.42
C VAL A 53 6.32 -15.00 -1.57
N ILE A 54 5.88 -15.72 -0.54
CA ILE A 54 5.65 -17.17 -0.63
C ILE A 54 4.62 -17.47 -1.72
N TRP A 55 3.50 -16.73 -1.77
CA TRP A 55 2.48 -16.87 -2.82
C TRP A 55 3.03 -16.60 -4.21
N PHE A 56 3.82 -15.55 -4.36
CA PHE A 56 4.47 -15.22 -5.62
C PHE A 56 5.37 -16.36 -6.14
N LEU A 57 6.22 -16.92 -5.26
CA LEU A 57 7.16 -17.97 -5.60
C LEU A 57 6.50 -19.33 -5.83
N THR A 58 5.36 -19.60 -5.19
CA THR A 58 4.67 -20.89 -5.24
C THR A 58 3.39 -20.87 -6.07
N LEU A 59 3.07 -19.74 -6.74
CA LEU A 59 1.81 -19.50 -7.45
C LEU A 59 0.59 -19.81 -6.57
N GLY A 60 0.57 -19.20 -5.37
CA GLY A 60 -0.51 -19.37 -4.41
C GLY A 60 -0.60 -20.78 -3.86
N LEU A 61 0.56 -21.39 -3.51
CA LEU A 61 0.67 -22.79 -3.09
C LEU A 61 0.00 -23.73 -4.10
N LEU A 62 0.43 -23.63 -5.37
CA LEU A 62 -0.10 -24.37 -6.50
C LEU A 62 -1.63 -24.20 -6.67
N GLY A 63 -2.14 -23.00 -6.36
CA GLY A 63 -3.56 -22.65 -6.48
C GLY A 63 -4.43 -23.06 -5.30
N ILE A 64 -4.01 -23.98 -4.45
CA ILE A 64 -4.79 -24.41 -3.27
C ILE A 64 -4.91 -23.26 -2.28
N GLY A 65 -3.79 -22.59 -1.95
CA GLY A 65 -3.79 -21.44 -1.08
C GLY A 65 -4.61 -20.29 -1.63
N TRP A 66 -4.61 -20.09 -2.94
CA TRP A 66 -5.43 -19.09 -3.62
C TRP A 66 -6.93 -19.31 -3.34
N ILE A 67 -7.43 -20.55 -3.44
CA ILE A 67 -8.83 -20.87 -3.13
C ILE A 67 -9.14 -20.61 -1.65
N VAL A 68 -8.26 -21.02 -0.75
CA VAL A 68 -8.40 -20.80 0.70
C VAL A 68 -8.46 -19.29 1.03
N ASP A 69 -7.66 -18.49 0.33
CA ASP A 69 -7.62 -17.05 0.56
C ASP A 69 -8.95 -16.34 0.26
N ALA A 70 -9.80 -16.89 -0.62
CA ALA A 70 -11.14 -16.35 -0.83
C ALA A 70 -11.96 -16.25 0.47
N PHE A 71 -11.74 -17.19 1.40
CA PHE A 71 -12.39 -17.20 2.72
C PHE A 71 -11.61 -16.40 3.77
N LEU A 72 -10.32 -16.15 3.57
CA LEU A 72 -9.48 -15.44 4.51
C LEU A 72 -9.45 -13.91 4.27
N ILE A 73 -9.90 -13.44 3.10
CA ILE A 73 -9.90 -12.00 2.76
C ILE A 73 -10.62 -11.17 3.83
N PRO A 74 -11.81 -11.52 4.36
CA PRO A 74 -12.45 -10.72 5.41
C PRO A 74 -11.59 -10.58 6.67
N LEU A 75 -10.89 -11.65 7.06
CA LEU A 75 -9.97 -11.61 8.22
C LEU A 75 -8.73 -10.76 7.93
N MET A 76 -8.22 -10.80 6.69
CA MET A 76 -7.08 -9.96 6.29
C MET A 76 -7.44 -8.48 6.25
N ASP A 77 -8.66 -8.15 5.84
CA ASP A 77 -9.20 -6.80 5.83
C ASP A 77 -9.28 -6.25 7.26
N GLU A 78 -9.89 -7.00 8.18
CA GLU A 78 -9.98 -6.65 9.60
C GLU A 78 -8.59 -6.48 10.25
N GLU A 79 -7.64 -7.36 9.94
CA GLU A 79 -6.26 -7.25 10.45
C GLU A 79 -5.50 -6.04 9.88
N SER A 80 -5.86 -5.53 8.72
CA SER A 80 -5.23 -4.36 8.12
C SER A 80 -5.72 -3.04 8.72
N GLU A 81 -6.89 -3.05 9.38
CA GLU A 81 -7.45 -1.87 10.03
C GLU A 81 -6.49 -1.29 11.08
N GLY A 82 -6.25 0.01 10.99
CA GLY A 82 -5.39 0.73 11.93
C GLY A 82 -3.89 0.45 11.82
N LYS A 83 -3.43 -0.31 10.82
CA LYS A 83 -2.00 -0.52 10.56
C LYS A 83 -1.36 0.64 9.80
N PHE A 84 -2.12 1.26 8.91
CA PHE A 84 -1.62 2.27 7.99
C PHE A 84 -2.29 3.62 8.20
N ALA A 85 -1.57 4.71 7.97
CA ALA A 85 -2.07 6.07 8.16
C ALA A 85 -3.17 6.42 7.16
N PRO A 86 -4.37 6.84 7.60
CA PRO A 86 -5.37 7.42 6.72
C PRO A 86 -4.91 8.79 6.24
N GLY A 87 -5.36 9.23 5.08
CA GLY A 87 -5.02 10.56 4.57
C GLY A 87 -5.47 10.80 3.15
N SER A 88 -4.82 11.75 2.48
CA SER A 88 -5.19 12.20 1.13
C SER A 88 -4.90 11.18 0.03
N HIS A 89 -3.95 10.27 0.26
CA HIS A 89 -3.62 9.22 -0.70
C HIS A 89 -4.42 7.96 -0.39
N ASP A 90 -5.28 7.57 -1.33
CA ASP A 90 -6.12 6.39 -1.22
C ASP A 90 -5.33 5.11 -1.56
N TYR A 91 -5.34 4.14 -0.66
CA TYR A 91 -4.66 2.86 -0.84
C TYR A 91 -5.27 2.03 -1.97
N ASN A 92 -6.59 2.00 -2.05
CA ASN A 92 -7.30 1.22 -3.07
C ASN A 92 -6.92 1.69 -4.47
N LEU A 93 -6.98 3.01 -4.71
CA LEU A 93 -6.60 3.61 -5.98
C LEU A 93 -5.11 3.39 -6.29
N SER A 94 -4.23 3.57 -5.32
CA SER A 94 -2.78 3.37 -5.50
C SER A 94 -2.44 1.94 -5.90
N TRP A 95 -3.06 0.95 -5.25
CA TRP A 95 -2.88 -0.45 -5.58
C TRP A 95 -3.46 -0.83 -6.93
N LEU A 96 -4.62 -0.25 -7.31
CA LEU A 96 -5.18 -0.41 -8.64
C LEU A 96 -4.20 0.12 -9.71
N LEU A 97 -3.68 1.34 -9.51
CA LEU A 97 -2.71 1.95 -10.41
C LEU A 97 -1.40 1.16 -10.48
N LEU A 98 -0.94 0.60 -9.36
CA LEU A 98 0.27 -0.22 -9.34
C LEU A 98 0.09 -1.51 -10.17
N TRP A 99 -0.96 -2.27 -9.94
CA TRP A 99 -1.13 -3.56 -10.61
C TRP A 99 -1.45 -3.43 -12.10
N PHE A 100 -2.25 -2.45 -12.50
CA PHE A 100 -2.65 -2.29 -13.91
C PHE A 100 -1.74 -1.35 -14.71
N LEU A 101 -1.16 -0.35 -14.08
CA LEU A 101 -0.37 0.70 -14.75
C LEU A 101 1.00 0.94 -14.10
N GLY A 102 1.43 0.07 -13.18
CA GLY A 102 2.63 0.27 -12.38
C GLY A 102 3.93 0.26 -13.18
N ILE A 103 3.97 -0.50 -14.27
CA ILE A 103 5.13 -0.53 -15.18
C ILE A 103 5.38 0.85 -15.80
N PHE A 104 4.32 1.63 -16.02
CA PHE A 104 4.39 3.01 -16.52
C PHE A 104 4.60 4.05 -15.41
N GLY A 105 4.62 3.62 -14.14
CA GLY A 105 4.84 4.50 -13.00
C GLY A 105 3.66 5.41 -12.64
N VAL A 106 2.43 5.12 -13.10
CA VAL A 106 1.25 5.97 -12.88
C VAL A 106 0.97 6.15 -11.39
N HIS A 107 1.14 5.10 -10.57
CA HIS A 107 1.01 5.16 -9.12
C HIS A 107 2.02 6.15 -8.46
N ARG A 108 3.20 6.34 -9.07
CA ARG A 108 4.20 7.31 -8.59
C ARG A 108 3.80 8.74 -8.89
N PHE A 109 3.20 9.00 -10.05
CA PHE A 109 2.62 10.31 -10.37
C PHE A 109 1.49 10.65 -9.40
N TYR A 110 0.64 9.69 -9.08
CA TYR A 110 -0.41 9.87 -8.07
C TYR A 110 0.15 10.23 -6.68
N GLN A 111 1.28 9.68 -6.29
CA GLN A 111 1.98 10.01 -5.05
C GLN A 111 2.77 11.33 -5.11
N GLY A 112 2.73 12.07 -6.22
CA GLY A 112 3.52 13.30 -6.42
C GLY A 112 5.01 13.07 -6.70
N LYS A 113 5.44 11.84 -6.92
CA LYS A 113 6.84 11.47 -7.18
C LYS A 113 7.15 11.55 -8.68
N PHE A 114 7.06 12.76 -9.26
CA PHE A 114 7.15 12.98 -10.72
C PHE A 114 8.47 12.50 -11.33
N ILE A 115 9.62 12.77 -10.71
CA ILE A 115 10.94 12.40 -11.26
C ILE A 115 11.03 10.88 -11.40
N THR A 116 10.68 10.14 -10.37
CA THR A 116 10.70 8.68 -10.41
C THR A 116 9.59 8.10 -11.28
N GLY A 117 8.45 8.79 -11.39
CA GLY A 117 7.38 8.44 -12.34
C GLY A 117 7.84 8.51 -13.79
N ILE A 118 8.54 9.59 -14.19
CA ILE A 118 9.13 9.73 -15.52
C ILE A 118 10.18 8.64 -15.78
N LEU A 119 11.02 8.36 -14.78
CA LEU A 119 12.02 7.30 -14.89
C LEU A 119 11.36 5.92 -15.13
N TYR A 120 10.28 5.63 -14.43
CA TYR A 120 9.49 4.40 -14.65
C TYR A 120 8.90 4.33 -16.06
N LEU A 121 8.35 5.44 -16.55
CA LEU A 121 7.78 5.51 -17.88
C LEU A 121 8.82 5.24 -18.98
N LEU A 122 10.04 5.76 -18.80
CA LEU A 122 11.12 5.59 -19.77
C LEU A 122 11.81 4.22 -19.71
N THR A 123 11.79 3.56 -18.55
CA THR A 123 12.53 2.31 -18.32
C THR A 123 11.63 1.07 -18.13
N GLY A 124 10.31 1.23 -18.27
CA GLY A 124 9.37 0.13 -18.01
C GLY A 124 9.42 -0.33 -16.54
N GLY A 125 9.29 0.60 -15.58
CA GLY A 125 9.30 0.29 -14.16
C GLY A 125 10.69 -0.12 -13.64
N LEU A 126 11.76 0.51 -14.15
CA LEU A 126 13.15 0.16 -13.85
C LEU A 126 13.44 -1.33 -14.10
N PHE A 127 13.07 -1.79 -15.30
CA PHE A 127 13.23 -3.20 -15.69
C PHE A 127 12.52 -4.18 -14.73
N LEU A 128 11.32 -3.82 -14.25
CA LEU A 128 10.50 -4.56 -13.29
C LEU A 128 11.05 -4.62 -11.86
N LEU A 129 12.30 -4.29 -11.61
CA LEU A 129 12.86 -4.27 -10.25
C LEU A 129 12.22 -3.17 -9.39
N GLY A 130 11.99 -2.00 -9.99
CA GLY A 130 11.26 -0.93 -9.33
C GLY A 130 9.80 -1.31 -9.05
N PHE A 131 9.15 -1.98 -9.99
CA PHE A 131 7.79 -2.50 -9.78
C PHE A 131 7.73 -3.48 -8.60
N ALA A 132 8.67 -4.44 -8.52
CA ALA A 132 8.75 -5.37 -7.39
C ALA A 132 9.00 -4.65 -6.06
N TYR A 133 9.87 -3.63 -6.06
CA TYR A 133 10.10 -2.79 -4.90
C TYR A 133 8.81 -2.08 -4.44
N ASP A 134 8.05 -1.52 -5.38
CA ASP A 134 6.80 -0.83 -5.06
C ASP A 134 5.72 -1.79 -4.56
N VAL A 135 5.63 -3.00 -5.10
CA VAL A 135 4.72 -4.04 -4.57
C VAL A 135 5.02 -4.35 -3.09
N LEU A 136 6.30 -4.33 -2.70
CA LEU A 136 6.71 -4.60 -1.32
C LEU A 136 6.58 -3.41 -0.38
N THR A 137 6.58 -2.18 -0.88
CA THR A 137 6.70 -0.99 -0.03
C THR A 137 5.59 0.05 -0.22
N LEU A 138 4.61 -0.21 -1.08
CA LEU A 138 3.58 0.79 -1.43
C LEU A 138 2.77 1.25 -0.21
N ASN A 139 2.38 0.33 0.67
CA ASN A 139 1.61 0.67 1.87
C ASN A 139 2.40 1.60 2.80
N GLU A 140 3.68 1.31 3.01
CA GLU A 140 4.58 2.12 3.83
C GLU A 140 4.78 3.51 3.20
N GLN A 141 5.02 3.56 1.89
CA GLN A 141 5.17 4.83 1.17
C GLN A 141 3.92 5.70 1.26
N LEU A 142 2.73 5.11 1.15
CA LEU A 142 1.47 5.84 1.28
C LEU A 142 1.23 6.29 2.72
N SER A 143 1.55 5.42 3.70
CA SER A 143 1.42 5.76 5.13
C SER A 143 2.31 6.96 5.49
N GLU A 144 3.58 6.94 5.06
CA GLU A 144 4.51 8.07 5.26
C GLU A 144 3.99 9.37 4.63
N ASN A 145 3.49 9.32 3.39
CA ASN A 145 2.93 10.49 2.73
C ASN A 145 1.68 11.02 3.44
N ASN A 146 0.82 10.13 3.90
CA ASN A 146 -0.39 10.50 4.62
C ASN A 146 -0.07 11.08 6.01
N GLU A 147 0.89 10.53 6.74
CA GLU A 147 1.36 11.06 8.03
C GLU A 147 1.92 12.48 7.90
N GLN A 148 2.73 12.75 6.88
CA GLN A 148 3.27 14.07 6.62
C GLN A 148 2.15 15.09 6.40
N ASN A 149 1.09 14.72 5.68
CA ASN A 149 -0.06 15.59 5.46
C ASN A 149 -0.88 15.84 6.73
N ILE A 150 -1.01 14.85 7.62
CA ILE A 150 -1.71 15.00 8.92
C ILE A 150 -0.99 16.03 9.80
N GLN A 151 0.34 16.06 9.81
CA GLN A 151 1.11 17.03 10.59
C GLN A 151 0.87 18.48 10.17
N TRP A 152 0.57 18.72 8.89
CA TRP A 152 0.25 20.06 8.38
C TRP A 152 -1.22 20.48 8.61
N HIS A 153 -2.09 19.52 8.93
CA HIS A 153 -3.52 19.74 9.17
C HIS A 153 -3.96 19.08 10.49
N PRO A 154 -3.64 19.68 11.65
CA PRO A 154 -3.91 19.08 12.97
C PRO A 154 -5.40 18.86 13.29
N VAL A 155 -6.32 19.32 12.44
CA VAL A 155 -7.77 19.13 12.59
C VAL A 155 -8.19 17.65 12.47
N TYR A 156 -7.34 16.78 11.94
CA TYR A 156 -7.64 15.35 11.77
C TYR A 156 -7.05 14.46 12.89
N ALA A 157 -6.45 15.06 13.93
CA ALA A 157 -5.79 14.33 15.02
C ALA A 157 -6.68 14.19 16.29
N THR A 158 -7.99 14.36 16.17
CA THR A 158 -8.95 14.20 17.28
C THR A 158 -9.79 12.94 17.15
#